data_4471de3554225d95842d428ff1937ff3
#
_entry.id   4471de3554225d95842d428ff1937ff3
#
_cell.length_a   1.000
_cell.length_b   1.000
_cell.length_c   1.000
_cell.angle_alpha   90.00
_cell.angle_beta   90.00
_cell.angle_gamma   90.00
#
_symmetry.space_group_name_H-M   'P 1'
#
loop_
_entity.id
_entity.type
_entity.pdbx_description
1 polymer ?
#
loop_
_entity_poly.entity_id
_entity_poly.type
_entity_poly.pdbx_seq_one_letter_code
_entity_poly.pdbx_strand_id
1 'polypeptide(L)'
;MSTQFVPPPLRVGVHASLASSAPEVAYVLRTLLTLAGFPYDLSIVDGQPSEPLDIFYGPASGGTRAALRIPADPRRYQELAALSPTALVRRDGLHWIDFGDGAVGVDREGGELALRGDILLAAFWMLSGVSEPTLRRDRWDNLQLDGAFVGSPEILRTPIVSLYAAWLRELFRSRGHEPLLPPWARPGETTAFMFSHDIDYPEIIKAIEIARLMVARGLKGIPLAARVLAGKSNFWNFREWMAFERAHGARGAYYFIARRGSLVEYALGTPDGFYDVRSRRFRALFKSLREEGFEIGLHASYHAHRSTEQMRQEKSILEEAAGISVKGNRHHYWHLDPRAPHETLAMHEAAHFQYDSSLAFEMRPGFRRGICHPFRPYHPGERRALGVVQLPPTWMDDHFDRRRAWNGIEQPDEVARTLLDVVRDTGGVAVVNYHERGMNADFFPRYGAWLGHFLQRARDAAFVFHRPCDVAEMFEAHERMLDVRSRERLGLRESVMVHVSR
;
A
#
# COMPACT_ATOMS: atom_id res chain seq x y z
N MET A 1 0.62 -27.74 19.43
CA MET A 1 0.07 -26.76 18.49
C MET A 1 -1.27 -26.32 19.07
N SER A 2 -1.39 -25.12 19.62
CA SER A 2 -2.70 -24.59 20.03
C SER A 2 -3.53 -24.45 18.76
N THR A 3 -4.72 -25.05 18.74
CA THR A 3 -5.70 -24.81 17.67
C THR A 3 -6.02 -23.32 17.67
N GLN A 4 -5.48 -22.59 16.67
CA GLN A 4 -5.73 -21.17 16.53
C GLN A 4 -7.23 -20.98 16.25
N PHE A 5 -7.89 -20.17 17.09
CA PHE A 5 -9.31 -19.90 16.94
C PHE A 5 -9.54 -19.20 15.59
N VAL A 6 -10.43 -19.74 14.77
CA VAL A 6 -10.94 -19.09 13.55
C VAL A 6 -12.43 -18.88 13.74
N PRO A 7 -12.96 -17.66 13.56
CA PRO A 7 -14.36 -17.36 13.78
C PRO A 7 -15.28 -18.14 12.81
N PRO A 8 -16.56 -18.35 13.18
CA PRO A 8 -17.54 -18.89 12.25
C PRO A 8 -17.74 -17.90 11.08
N PRO A 9 -17.99 -18.39 9.86
CA PRO A 9 -18.18 -17.52 8.71
C PRO A 9 -19.44 -16.68 8.83
N LEU A 10 -19.36 -15.41 8.36
CA LEU A 10 -20.53 -14.55 8.17
C LEU A 10 -21.31 -15.03 6.96
N ARG A 11 -22.64 -15.03 7.06
CA ARG A 11 -23.53 -15.33 5.94
C ARG A 11 -23.79 -14.08 5.12
N VAL A 12 -23.30 -14.06 3.89
CA VAL A 12 -23.41 -12.91 2.98
C VAL A 12 -24.32 -13.26 1.82
N GLY A 13 -25.41 -12.54 1.70
CA GLY A 13 -26.33 -12.63 0.55
C GLY A 13 -26.07 -11.49 -0.44
N VAL A 14 -25.87 -11.83 -1.69
CA VAL A 14 -25.75 -10.87 -2.79
C VAL A 14 -26.97 -11.04 -3.72
N HIS A 15 -27.68 -9.94 -4.01
CA HIS A 15 -28.86 -9.98 -4.86
C HIS A 15 -28.52 -10.40 -6.29
N ALA A 16 -29.36 -11.23 -6.91
CA ALA A 16 -29.16 -11.79 -8.25
C ALA A 16 -28.96 -10.73 -9.35
N SER A 17 -29.50 -9.52 -9.17
CA SER A 17 -29.28 -8.41 -10.11
C SER A 17 -27.81 -7.98 -10.24
N LEU A 18 -26.95 -8.35 -9.30
CA LEU A 18 -25.50 -8.06 -9.32
C LEU A 18 -24.67 -9.16 -10.02
N ALA A 19 -25.29 -10.16 -10.61
CA ALA A 19 -24.60 -11.29 -11.25
C ALA A 19 -23.60 -10.87 -12.33
N SER A 20 -23.89 -9.82 -13.10
CA SER A 20 -22.96 -9.28 -14.11
C SER A 20 -21.68 -8.67 -13.52
N SER A 21 -21.72 -8.26 -12.25
CA SER A 21 -20.61 -7.66 -11.50
C SER A 21 -20.11 -8.57 -10.38
N ALA A 22 -20.40 -9.87 -10.47
CA ALA A 22 -20.03 -10.84 -9.44
C ALA A 22 -18.53 -10.87 -9.10
N PRO A 23 -17.59 -10.79 -10.06
CA PRO A 23 -16.15 -10.75 -9.74
C PRO A 23 -15.75 -9.52 -8.92
N GLU A 24 -16.28 -8.33 -9.25
CA GLU A 24 -16.00 -7.07 -8.55
C GLU A 24 -16.56 -7.10 -7.14
N VAL A 25 -17.80 -7.58 -7.00
CA VAL A 25 -18.48 -7.73 -5.70
C VAL A 25 -17.76 -8.75 -4.82
N ALA A 26 -17.39 -9.90 -5.37
CA ALA A 26 -16.62 -10.93 -4.64
C ALA A 26 -15.26 -10.40 -4.20
N TYR A 27 -14.56 -9.65 -5.07
CA TYR A 27 -13.28 -9.05 -4.74
C TYR A 27 -13.37 -8.07 -3.57
N VAL A 28 -14.33 -7.13 -3.60
CA VAL A 28 -14.44 -6.11 -2.55
C VAL A 28 -14.92 -6.70 -1.23
N LEU A 29 -15.86 -7.65 -1.26
CA LEU A 29 -16.30 -8.38 -0.07
C LEU A 29 -15.15 -9.16 0.55
N ARG A 30 -14.41 -9.93 -0.27
CA ARG A 30 -13.22 -10.65 0.18
C ARG A 30 -12.22 -9.71 0.83
N THR A 31 -11.89 -8.59 0.17
CA THR A 31 -10.92 -7.64 0.71
C THR A 31 -11.38 -7.09 2.05
N LEU A 32 -12.59 -6.54 2.15
CA LEU A 32 -13.07 -5.93 3.38
C LEU A 32 -13.24 -6.94 4.53
N LEU A 33 -13.77 -8.14 4.26
CA LEU A 33 -14.01 -9.14 5.30
C LEU A 33 -12.71 -9.81 5.76
N THR A 34 -11.73 -10.01 4.85
CA THR A 34 -10.38 -10.44 5.23
C THR A 34 -9.72 -9.43 6.18
N LEU A 35 -9.79 -8.13 5.86
CA LEU A 35 -9.24 -7.08 6.70
C LEU A 35 -10.02 -6.89 8.00
N ALA A 36 -11.31 -7.15 7.99
CA ALA A 36 -12.14 -7.17 9.19
C ALA A 36 -11.89 -8.39 10.08
N GLY A 37 -11.30 -9.45 9.53
CA GLY A 37 -10.95 -10.68 10.25
C GLY A 37 -12.05 -11.72 10.29
N PHE A 38 -12.93 -11.77 9.30
CA PHE A 38 -14.03 -12.74 9.24
C PHE A 38 -14.00 -13.58 7.96
N PRO A 39 -14.04 -14.92 8.08
CA PRO A 39 -14.44 -15.77 6.97
C PRO A 39 -15.92 -15.53 6.62
N TYR A 40 -16.31 -15.86 5.40
CA TYR A 40 -17.70 -15.66 4.98
C TYR A 40 -18.15 -16.72 3.99
N ASP A 41 -19.47 -16.98 4.00
CA ASP A 41 -20.17 -17.83 3.04
C ASP A 41 -21.03 -16.93 2.15
N LEU A 42 -20.72 -16.92 0.85
CA LEU A 42 -21.43 -16.10 -0.14
C LEU A 42 -22.54 -16.88 -0.81
N SER A 43 -23.74 -16.32 -0.85
CA SER A 43 -24.89 -16.85 -1.57
C SER A 43 -25.53 -15.82 -2.49
N ILE A 44 -26.02 -16.27 -3.65
CA ILE A 44 -26.84 -15.42 -4.51
C ILE A 44 -28.30 -15.53 -4.01
N VAL A 45 -28.92 -14.38 -3.79
CA VAL A 45 -30.27 -14.27 -3.26
C VAL A 45 -31.21 -13.66 -4.31
N ASP A 46 -32.29 -14.39 -4.62
CA ASP A 46 -33.37 -13.91 -5.44
C ASP A 46 -34.69 -14.14 -4.66
N GLY A 47 -35.10 -13.14 -3.89
CA GLY A 47 -36.22 -13.22 -2.95
C GLY A 47 -35.79 -13.34 -1.49
N GLN A 48 -36.61 -13.98 -0.64
CA GLN A 48 -36.33 -14.13 0.79
C GLN A 48 -35.40 -15.33 1.04
N PRO A 49 -34.26 -15.15 1.73
CA PRO A 49 -33.39 -16.25 2.09
C PRO A 49 -34.06 -17.17 3.12
N SER A 50 -33.76 -18.46 3.06
CA SER A 50 -34.26 -19.46 4.01
C SER A 50 -33.72 -19.28 5.43
N GLU A 51 -32.54 -18.69 5.54
CA GLU A 51 -31.87 -18.42 6.81
C GLU A 51 -31.52 -16.93 6.96
N PRO A 52 -31.45 -16.40 8.20
CA PRO A 52 -31.03 -15.01 8.41
C PRO A 52 -29.63 -14.75 7.88
N LEU A 53 -29.42 -13.60 7.26
CA LEU A 53 -28.12 -13.15 6.76
C LEU A 53 -27.44 -12.22 7.77
N ASP A 54 -26.11 -12.26 7.79
CA ASP A 54 -25.32 -11.26 8.50
C ASP A 54 -25.17 -10.00 7.65
N ILE A 55 -24.93 -10.17 6.35
CA ILE A 55 -24.85 -9.07 5.38
C ILE A 55 -25.76 -9.37 4.18
N PHE A 56 -26.54 -8.39 3.76
CA PHE A 56 -27.23 -8.38 2.48
C PHE A 56 -26.73 -7.22 1.61
N TYR A 57 -26.34 -7.50 0.39
CA TYR A 57 -25.92 -6.52 -0.60
C TYR A 57 -26.84 -6.58 -1.84
N GLY A 58 -27.63 -5.54 -2.04
CA GLY A 58 -28.61 -5.51 -3.12
C GLY A 58 -29.48 -4.25 -3.13
N PRO A 59 -30.51 -4.19 -3.99
CA PRO A 59 -31.39 -3.02 -4.09
C PRO A 59 -31.99 -2.61 -2.75
N ALA A 60 -32.09 -1.32 -2.50
CA ALA A 60 -32.63 -0.78 -1.24
C ALA A 60 -34.09 -1.18 -0.98
N SER A 61 -34.85 -1.41 -2.03
CA SER A 61 -36.30 -1.80 -1.98
C SER A 61 -36.55 -3.27 -1.63
N GLY A 62 -35.49 -4.08 -1.51
CA GLY A 62 -35.63 -5.50 -1.14
C GLY A 62 -35.97 -5.66 0.34
N GLY A 63 -37.07 -6.34 0.66
CA GLY A 63 -37.47 -6.66 2.05
C GLY A 63 -36.64 -7.76 2.73
N THR A 64 -35.43 -8.06 2.22
CA THR A 64 -34.55 -9.10 2.75
C THR A 64 -34.03 -8.72 4.12
N ARG A 65 -34.26 -9.57 5.12
CA ARG A 65 -33.75 -9.36 6.48
C ARG A 65 -32.29 -9.74 6.60
N ALA A 66 -31.50 -8.83 7.15
CA ALA A 66 -30.10 -9.06 7.45
C ALA A 66 -29.64 -8.16 8.60
N ALA A 67 -28.64 -8.60 9.33
CA ALA A 67 -28.03 -7.79 10.39
C ALA A 67 -27.46 -6.46 9.87
N LEU A 68 -26.93 -6.48 8.63
CA LEU A 68 -26.46 -5.31 7.89
C LEU A 68 -27.00 -5.36 6.46
N ARG A 69 -27.70 -4.33 6.02
CA ARG A 69 -28.13 -4.15 4.62
C ARG A 69 -27.32 -3.02 3.98
N ILE A 70 -26.71 -3.32 2.84
CA ILE A 70 -25.93 -2.36 2.04
C ILE A 70 -26.65 -2.21 0.70
N PRO A 71 -27.06 -0.98 0.32
CA PRO A 71 -27.75 -0.75 -0.94
C PRO A 71 -26.79 -0.89 -2.12
N ALA A 72 -27.29 -1.46 -3.22
CA ALA A 72 -26.53 -1.59 -4.46
C ALA A 72 -27.36 -1.19 -5.68
N ASP A 73 -26.77 -0.46 -6.61
CA ASP A 73 -27.26 -0.30 -7.98
C ASP A 73 -26.32 -1.03 -8.95
N PRO A 74 -26.76 -2.12 -9.59
CA PRO A 74 -25.93 -2.91 -10.50
C PRO A 74 -25.32 -2.11 -11.67
N ARG A 75 -25.98 -1.05 -12.14
CA ARG A 75 -25.50 -0.21 -13.25
C ARG A 75 -24.21 0.53 -12.90
N ARG A 76 -24.01 0.88 -11.63
CA ARG A 76 -22.86 1.64 -11.18
C ARG A 76 -21.53 0.90 -11.32
N TYR A 77 -21.54 -0.42 -11.20
CA TYR A 77 -20.34 -1.21 -11.48
C TYR A 77 -19.95 -1.19 -12.96
N GLN A 78 -20.94 -1.09 -13.87
CA GLN A 78 -20.71 -0.99 -15.31
C GLN A 78 -20.23 0.41 -15.71
N GLU A 79 -20.65 1.43 -14.97
CA GLU A 79 -20.34 2.85 -15.20
C GLU A 79 -19.24 3.37 -14.26
N LEU A 80 -18.47 2.47 -13.63
CA LEU A 80 -17.53 2.81 -12.57
C LEU A 80 -16.56 3.94 -12.94
N ALA A 81 -16.07 3.94 -14.18
CA ALA A 81 -15.15 4.97 -14.68
C ALA A 81 -15.80 6.35 -14.87
N ALA A 82 -17.12 6.40 -14.98
CA ALA A 82 -17.90 7.64 -15.11
C ALA A 82 -18.29 8.22 -13.74
N LEU A 83 -18.15 7.42 -12.66
CA LEU A 83 -18.46 7.91 -11.31
C LEU A 83 -17.49 8.98 -10.87
N SER A 84 -18.02 10.15 -10.50
CA SER A 84 -17.24 11.28 -10.00
C SER A 84 -17.67 11.63 -8.59
N PRO A 85 -16.88 11.24 -7.58
CA PRO A 85 -17.17 11.60 -6.19
C PRO A 85 -17.16 13.13 -6.02
N THR A 86 -18.09 13.64 -5.26
CA THR A 86 -18.27 15.09 -5.00
C THR A 86 -17.68 15.50 -3.64
N ALA A 87 -17.78 14.64 -2.62
CA ALA A 87 -17.32 14.94 -1.28
C ALA A 87 -16.97 13.68 -0.49
N LEU A 88 -16.17 13.85 0.56
CA LEU A 88 -16.05 12.92 1.68
C LEU A 88 -16.90 13.47 2.83
N VAL A 89 -17.90 12.69 3.25
CA VAL A 89 -18.84 13.07 4.31
C VAL A 89 -18.62 12.17 5.53
N ARG A 90 -18.49 12.74 6.72
CA ARG A 90 -18.49 11.96 7.98
C ARG A 90 -19.86 12.02 8.63
N ARG A 91 -20.53 10.89 8.75
CA ARG A 91 -21.87 10.78 9.35
C ARG A 91 -22.08 9.40 9.97
N ASP A 92 -22.78 9.36 11.10
CA ASP A 92 -23.16 8.14 11.83
C ASP A 92 -21.93 7.23 12.16
N GLY A 93 -20.76 7.82 12.41
CA GLY A 93 -19.53 7.11 12.72
C GLY A 93 -18.78 6.55 11.49
N LEU A 94 -19.31 6.75 10.28
CA LEU A 94 -18.70 6.34 9.02
C LEU A 94 -18.20 7.53 8.19
N HIS A 95 -17.23 7.24 7.33
CA HIS A 95 -16.85 8.12 6.23
C HIS A 95 -17.54 7.63 4.96
N TRP A 96 -18.13 8.55 4.21
CA TRP A 96 -18.90 8.26 3.00
C TRP A 96 -18.29 8.97 1.82
N ILE A 97 -18.02 8.23 0.74
CA ILE A 97 -17.76 8.85 -0.55
C ILE A 97 -19.13 9.17 -1.17
N ASP A 98 -19.41 10.46 -1.31
CA ASP A 98 -20.64 10.93 -1.94
C ASP A 98 -20.48 10.97 -3.46
N PHE A 99 -21.26 10.15 -4.16
CA PHE A 99 -21.34 10.14 -5.63
C PHE A 99 -22.55 10.94 -6.15
N GLY A 100 -23.17 11.76 -5.31
CA GLY A 100 -24.35 12.55 -5.67
C GLY A 100 -25.68 11.80 -5.52
N ASP A 101 -25.74 10.75 -4.71
CA ASP A 101 -26.91 9.87 -4.57
C ASP A 101 -27.92 10.32 -3.51
N GLY A 102 -27.72 11.48 -2.91
CA GLY A 102 -28.55 11.97 -1.83
C GLY A 102 -27.95 11.73 -0.44
N ALA A 103 -28.79 11.78 0.59
CA ALA A 103 -28.31 11.75 1.97
C ALA A 103 -27.78 10.36 2.36
N VAL A 104 -26.45 10.25 2.58
CA VAL A 104 -25.81 9.09 3.18
C VAL A 104 -26.09 8.98 4.67
N GLY A 105 -26.01 7.78 5.25
CA GLY A 105 -26.19 7.55 6.69
C GLY A 105 -26.53 6.11 7.03
N VAL A 106 -26.86 5.88 8.29
CA VAL A 106 -27.23 4.57 8.84
C VAL A 106 -28.60 4.64 9.50
N ASP A 107 -29.54 3.86 8.97
CA ASP A 107 -30.85 3.67 9.61
C ASP A 107 -30.81 2.44 10.53
N ARG A 108 -31.47 2.52 11.68
CA ARG A 108 -31.50 1.47 12.70
C ARG A 108 -32.96 1.10 12.99
N GLU A 109 -33.31 -0.13 12.75
CA GLU A 109 -34.65 -0.64 12.98
C GLU A 109 -34.62 -2.09 13.48
N GLY A 110 -35.26 -2.35 14.64
CA GLY A 110 -35.39 -3.71 15.16
C GLY A 110 -34.08 -4.50 15.36
N GLY A 111 -32.95 -3.82 15.55
CA GLY A 111 -31.62 -4.45 15.65
C GLY A 111 -30.89 -4.64 14.32
N GLU A 112 -31.56 -4.38 13.20
CA GLU A 112 -30.97 -4.35 11.87
C GLU A 112 -30.37 -2.97 11.58
N LEU A 113 -29.31 -2.95 10.73
CA LEU A 113 -28.71 -1.73 10.21
C LEU A 113 -28.94 -1.68 8.70
N ALA A 114 -29.45 -0.56 8.20
CA ALA A 114 -29.57 -0.30 6.77
C ALA A 114 -28.72 0.93 6.41
N LEU A 115 -27.76 0.75 5.53
CA LEU A 115 -26.97 1.85 5.00
C LEU A 115 -27.77 2.58 3.91
N ARG A 116 -27.56 3.92 3.83
CA ARG A 116 -28.09 4.74 2.74
C ARG A 116 -27.05 5.05 1.66
N GLY A 117 -25.82 4.54 1.81
CA GLY A 117 -24.74 4.67 0.83
C GLY A 117 -24.07 3.32 0.60
N ASP A 118 -23.56 3.14 -0.61
CA ASP A 118 -22.90 1.90 -1.02
C ASP A 118 -21.41 1.93 -0.67
N ILE A 119 -21.06 1.40 0.52
CA ILE A 119 -19.67 1.32 0.98
C ILE A 119 -18.85 0.28 0.20
N LEU A 120 -19.48 -0.74 -0.40
CA LEU A 120 -18.77 -1.74 -1.20
C LEU A 120 -18.35 -1.14 -2.55
N LEU A 121 -19.24 -0.43 -3.22
CA LEU A 121 -18.91 0.30 -4.44
C LEU A 121 -17.84 1.36 -4.18
N ALA A 122 -17.95 2.12 -3.09
CA ALA A 122 -16.97 3.13 -2.71
C ALA A 122 -15.58 2.52 -2.46
N ALA A 123 -15.52 1.38 -1.74
CA ALA A 123 -14.28 0.64 -1.52
C ALA A 123 -13.71 0.11 -2.85
N PHE A 124 -14.55 -0.46 -3.71
CA PHE A 124 -14.11 -0.98 -5.01
C PHE A 124 -13.61 0.16 -5.93
N TRP A 125 -14.28 1.31 -5.96
CA TRP A 125 -13.85 2.48 -6.72
C TRP A 125 -12.44 2.93 -6.30
N MET A 126 -12.18 2.99 -5.00
CA MET A 126 -10.85 3.32 -4.47
C MET A 126 -9.81 2.25 -4.82
N LEU A 127 -10.08 0.98 -4.51
CA LEU A 127 -9.15 -0.14 -4.69
C LEU A 127 -8.78 -0.38 -6.15
N SER A 128 -9.73 -0.26 -7.07
CA SER A 128 -9.49 -0.41 -8.52
C SER A 128 -8.64 0.73 -9.08
N GLY A 129 -8.71 1.92 -8.45
CA GLY A 129 -8.03 3.13 -8.92
C GLY A 129 -8.49 3.58 -10.28
N VAL A 130 -9.73 3.35 -10.61
CA VAL A 130 -10.35 3.64 -11.90
C VAL A 130 -10.22 5.10 -12.31
N SER A 131 -10.09 6.02 -11.35
CA SER A 131 -9.88 7.46 -11.61
C SER A 131 -8.45 7.83 -11.96
N GLU A 132 -7.44 7.01 -11.65
CA GLU A 132 -6.03 7.39 -11.83
C GLU A 132 -5.62 7.63 -13.30
N PRO A 133 -6.08 6.85 -14.30
CA PRO A 133 -5.77 7.10 -15.70
C PRO A 133 -6.26 8.45 -16.23
N THR A 134 -7.26 9.06 -15.59
CA THR A 134 -7.81 10.36 -16.00
C THR A 134 -7.09 11.54 -15.36
N LEU A 135 -6.24 11.31 -14.36
CA LEU A 135 -5.51 12.36 -13.68
C LEU A 135 -4.36 12.89 -14.55
N ARG A 136 -4.12 14.20 -14.44
CA ARG A 136 -2.96 14.82 -15.07
C ARG A 136 -1.66 14.27 -14.49
N ARG A 137 -0.60 14.31 -15.28
CA ARG A 137 0.73 13.88 -14.88
C ARG A 137 1.77 14.94 -15.20
N ASP A 138 2.86 14.93 -14.46
CA ASP A 138 4.02 15.75 -14.77
C ASP A 138 4.92 15.07 -15.83
N ARG A 139 6.06 15.68 -16.11
CA ARG A 139 7.05 15.16 -17.07
C ARG A 139 7.69 13.82 -16.67
N TRP A 140 7.52 13.41 -15.42
CA TRP A 140 8.03 12.15 -14.87
C TRP A 140 6.92 11.13 -14.64
N ASP A 141 5.75 11.37 -15.24
CA ASP A 141 4.53 10.56 -15.07
C ASP A 141 3.98 10.51 -13.64
N ASN A 142 4.42 11.39 -12.73
CA ASN A 142 3.84 11.50 -11.40
C ASN A 142 2.43 12.07 -11.43
N LEU A 143 1.54 11.51 -10.61
CA LEU A 143 0.17 11.97 -10.50
C LEU A 143 0.10 13.41 -9.97
N GLN A 144 -0.57 14.27 -10.73
CA GLN A 144 -0.89 15.63 -10.30
C GLN A 144 -2.24 15.63 -9.60
N LEU A 145 -2.21 15.80 -8.28
CA LEU A 145 -3.39 15.61 -7.42
C LEU A 145 -4.23 16.86 -7.23
N ASP A 146 -3.74 18.03 -7.67
CA ASP A 146 -4.42 19.31 -7.48
C ASP A 146 -5.76 19.36 -8.23
N GLY A 147 -6.83 19.64 -7.49
CA GLY A 147 -8.19 19.67 -8.01
C GLY A 147 -8.84 18.30 -8.21
N ALA A 148 -8.12 17.20 -7.96
CA ALA A 148 -8.68 15.87 -8.00
C ALA A 148 -9.29 15.49 -6.65
N PHE A 149 -10.40 14.72 -6.65
CA PHE A 149 -11.00 14.20 -5.41
C PHE A 149 -10.00 13.43 -4.58
N VAL A 150 -9.25 12.49 -5.19
CA VAL A 150 -8.24 11.68 -4.51
C VAL A 150 -7.04 12.49 -3.99
N GLY A 151 -6.91 13.75 -4.41
CA GLY A 151 -5.86 14.67 -3.96
C GLY A 151 -6.31 15.65 -2.88
N SER A 152 -7.58 15.62 -2.48
CA SER A 152 -8.03 16.48 -1.38
C SER A 152 -7.34 16.09 -0.08
N PRO A 153 -7.01 17.04 0.81
CA PRO A 153 -6.33 16.76 2.08
C PRO A 153 -7.06 15.74 2.94
N GLU A 154 -8.39 15.74 2.89
CA GLU A 154 -9.24 14.82 3.64
C GLU A 154 -9.08 13.39 3.11
N ILE A 155 -9.13 13.19 1.80
CA ILE A 155 -8.98 11.86 1.17
C ILE A 155 -7.57 11.33 1.35
N LEU A 156 -6.55 12.16 1.15
CA LEU A 156 -5.16 11.73 1.32
C LEU A 156 -4.89 11.14 2.72
N ARG A 157 -5.57 11.65 3.74
CA ARG A 157 -5.39 11.23 5.14
C ARG A 157 -6.40 10.19 5.63
N THR A 158 -7.34 9.81 4.76
CA THR A 158 -8.43 8.91 5.13
C THR A 158 -8.27 7.57 4.40
N PRO A 159 -7.75 6.53 5.04
CA PRO A 159 -7.70 5.19 4.45
C PRO A 159 -9.10 4.57 4.50
N ILE A 160 -10.01 5.07 3.65
CA ILE A 160 -11.44 4.80 3.74
C ILE A 160 -11.79 3.32 3.66
N VAL A 161 -11.06 2.55 2.86
CA VAL A 161 -11.24 1.09 2.75
C VAL A 161 -10.88 0.41 4.08
N SER A 162 -9.77 0.82 4.70
CA SER A 162 -9.36 0.30 6.00
C SER A 162 -10.33 0.69 7.11
N LEU A 163 -10.89 1.90 7.05
CA LEU A 163 -11.93 2.36 7.97
C LEU A 163 -13.22 1.56 7.83
N TYR A 164 -13.63 1.20 6.61
CA TYR A 164 -14.78 0.32 6.40
C TYR A 164 -14.53 -1.09 6.99
N ALA A 165 -13.34 -1.64 6.78
CA ALA A 165 -12.99 -2.92 7.38
C ALA A 165 -12.98 -2.87 8.92
N ALA A 166 -12.41 -1.81 9.50
CA ALA A 166 -12.41 -1.59 10.94
C ALA A 166 -13.83 -1.42 11.50
N TRP A 167 -14.70 -0.69 10.80
CA TRP A 167 -16.10 -0.52 11.18
C TRP A 167 -16.87 -1.85 11.11
N LEU A 168 -16.70 -2.66 10.06
CA LEU A 168 -17.29 -3.99 9.95
C LEU A 168 -16.82 -4.91 11.08
N ARG A 169 -15.53 -4.86 11.41
CA ARG A 169 -14.94 -5.60 12.54
C ARG A 169 -15.66 -5.27 13.84
N GLU A 170 -15.78 -3.99 14.16
CA GLU A 170 -16.42 -3.55 15.40
C GLU A 170 -17.92 -3.86 15.42
N LEU A 171 -18.60 -3.68 14.29
CA LEU A 171 -20.01 -4.02 14.15
C LEU A 171 -20.28 -5.50 14.47
N PHE A 172 -19.53 -6.43 13.85
CA PHE A 172 -19.75 -7.84 14.08
C PHE A 172 -19.22 -8.33 15.43
N ARG A 173 -18.15 -7.71 15.94
CA ARG A 173 -17.68 -7.94 17.31
C ARG A 173 -18.75 -7.57 18.34
N SER A 174 -19.44 -6.45 18.19
CA SER A 174 -20.53 -6.02 19.06
C SER A 174 -21.76 -6.95 18.99
N ARG A 175 -21.83 -7.81 17.98
CA ARG A 175 -22.86 -8.83 17.79
C ARG A 175 -22.44 -10.24 18.22
N GLY A 176 -21.29 -10.36 18.87
CA GLY A 176 -20.76 -11.61 19.39
C GLY A 176 -19.92 -12.43 18.41
N HIS A 177 -19.52 -11.88 17.27
CA HIS A 177 -18.53 -12.50 16.40
C HIS A 177 -17.12 -12.07 16.79
N GLU A 178 -16.27 -13.03 17.17
CA GLU A 178 -14.86 -12.73 17.48
C GLU A 178 -14.04 -12.69 16.18
N PRO A 179 -13.43 -11.56 15.81
CA PRO A 179 -12.61 -11.47 14.61
C PRO A 179 -11.26 -12.15 14.80
N LEU A 180 -10.70 -12.69 13.74
CA LEU A 180 -9.29 -13.05 13.71
C LEU A 180 -8.44 -11.75 13.69
N LEU A 181 -7.57 -11.60 14.68
CA LEU A 181 -6.71 -10.41 14.76
C LEU A 181 -5.74 -10.33 13.56
N PRO A 182 -5.34 -9.12 13.15
CA PRO A 182 -4.32 -8.95 12.12
C PRO A 182 -3.07 -9.76 12.44
N PRO A 183 -2.50 -10.48 11.47
CA PRO A 183 -1.43 -11.44 11.72
C PRO A 183 -0.10 -10.80 12.17
N TRP A 184 0.09 -9.52 11.90
CA TRP A 184 1.25 -8.74 12.36
C TRP A 184 1.07 -8.14 13.76
N ALA A 185 -0.11 -8.27 14.37
CA ALA A 185 -0.37 -7.77 15.70
C ALA A 185 0.10 -8.76 16.77
N ARG A 186 0.64 -8.25 17.86
CA ARG A 186 0.90 -8.97 19.11
C ARG A 186 -0.18 -8.65 20.13
N PRO A 187 -0.38 -9.45 21.19
CA PRO A 187 -1.28 -9.08 22.26
C PRO A 187 -0.96 -7.69 22.81
N GLY A 188 -1.95 -6.77 22.76
CA GLY A 188 -1.78 -5.37 23.13
C GLY A 188 -1.16 -4.44 22.09
N GLU A 189 -0.72 -4.97 20.94
CA GLU A 189 -0.17 -4.23 19.82
C GLU A 189 -1.03 -4.51 18.59
N THR A 190 -1.56 -3.47 17.97
CA THR A 190 -2.57 -3.64 16.89
C THR A 190 -2.09 -3.26 15.51
N THR A 191 -0.86 -2.77 15.36
CA THR A 191 -0.36 -2.19 14.12
C THR A 191 1.10 -2.50 13.87
N ALA A 192 1.46 -2.62 12.59
CA ALA A 192 2.83 -2.80 12.16
C ALA A 192 3.42 -1.51 11.57
N PHE A 193 4.74 -1.38 11.70
CA PHE A 193 5.53 -0.36 11.04
C PHE A 193 6.58 -1.03 10.15
N MET A 194 6.64 -0.65 8.89
CA MET A 194 7.65 -1.09 7.95
C MET A 194 8.52 0.10 7.54
N PHE A 195 9.82 -0.09 7.66
CA PHE A 195 10.81 0.88 7.25
C PHE A 195 11.56 0.39 6.02
N SER A 196 11.87 1.27 5.09
CA SER A 196 12.52 0.90 3.85
C SER A 196 13.35 2.03 3.25
N HIS A 197 14.30 1.66 2.39
CA HIS A 197 15.21 2.56 1.71
C HIS A 197 15.21 2.31 0.22
N ASP A 198 15.04 3.37 -0.56
CA ASP A 198 15.30 3.36 -2.00
C ASP A 198 16.76 3.78 -2.24
N ILE A 199 17.50 2.93 -2.93
CA ILE A 199 18.95 3.09 -3.14
C ILE A 199 19.18 3.62 -4.54
N ASP A 200 19.07 4.94 -4.69
CA ASP A 200 19.16 5.62 -5.99
C ASP A 200 20.60 5.99 -6.36
N TYR A 201 21.30 6.69 -5.44
CA TYR A 201 22.59 7.32 -5.70
C TYR A 201 23.60 7.09 -4.57
N PRO A 202 23.88 5.82 -4.19
CA PRO A 202 24.78 5.52 -3.07
C PRO A 202 26.24 5.88 -3.37
N GLU A 203 26.60 6.08 -4.63
CA GLU A 203 27.93 6.44 -5.08
C GLU A 203 27.95 7.82 -5.74
N ILE A 204 28.78 8.72 -5.22
CA ILE A 204 28.94 10.08 -5.75
C ILE A 204 30.02 10.09 -6.83
N ILE A 205 29.69 10.58 -8.03
CA ILE A 205 30.67 10.98 -9.02
C ILE A 205 31.11 12.41 -8.69
N LYS A 206 32.25 12.53 -7.97
CA LYS A 206 32.72 13.78 -7.34
C LYS A 206 32.66 14.99 -8.27
N ALA A 207 33.17 14.86 -9.50
CA ALA A 207 33.25 15.99 -10.44
C ALA A 207 31.82 16.52 -10.79
N ILE A 208 30.87 15.61 -11.03
CA ILE A 208 29.49 15.99 -11.38
C ILE A 208 28.79 16.60 -10.15
N GLU A 209 28.96 15.99 -8.98
CA GLU A 209 28.31 16.49 -7.78
C GLU A 209 28.86 17.86 -7.35
N ILE A 210 30.16 18.08 -7.47
CA ILE A 210 30.77 19.41 -7.22
C ILE A 210 30.21 20.43 -8.20
N ALA A 211 30.11 20.08 -9.50
CA ALA A 211 29.49 20.99 -10.49
C ALA A 211 28.04 21.34 -10.13
N ARG A 212 27.22 20.35 -9.74
CA ARG A 212 25.84 20.56 -9.26
C ARG A 212 25.79 21.48 -8.05
N LEU A 213 26.66 21.27 -7.06
CA LEU A 213 26.74 22.13 -5.88
C LEU A 213 27.09 23.58 -6.24
N MET A 214 28.04 23.78 -7.15
CA MET A 214 28.44 25.12 -7.59
C MET A 214 27.29 25.81 -8.35
N VAL A 215 26.57 25.08 -9.20
CA VAL A 215 25.38 25.63 -9.89
C VAL A 215 24.27 25.97 -8.91
N ALA A 216 23.97 25.08 -7.95
CA ALA A 216 22.85 25.24 -7.02
C ALA A 216 23.09 26.25 -5.90
N ARG A 217 24.35 26.38 -5.41
CA ARG A 217 24.69 27.16 -4.21
C ARG A 217 25.72 28.26 -4.45
N GLY A 218 26.31 28.34 -5.66
CA GLY A 218 27.38 29.28 -5.98
C GLY A 218 28.56 29.18 -5.01
N LEU A 219 29.15 30.30 -4.61
CA LEU A 219 30.27 30.33 -3.67
C LEU A 219 29.94 29.71 -2.29
N LYS A 220 28.70 29.71 -1.86
CA LYS A 220 28.23 29.05 -0.64
C LYS A 220 28.37 27.52 -0.68
N GLY A 221 28.49 26.94 -1.88
CA GLY A 221 28.74 25.52 -2.09
C GLY A 221 30.15 25.06 -1.88
N ILE A 222 31.17 25.98 -1.88
CA ILE A 222 32.60 25.66 -1.79
C ILE A 222 32.96 24.77 -0.57
N PRO A 223 32.50 25.07 0.65
CA PRO A 223 32.86 24.25 1.80
C PRO A 223 32.39 22.81 1.66
N LEU A 224 31.18 22.59 1.13
CA LEU A 224 30.63 21.26 0.91
C LEU A 224 31.33 20.56 -0.26
N ALA A 225 31.61 21.28 -1.35
CA ALA A 225 32.35 20.74 -2.48
C ALA A 225 33.75 20.25 -2.04
N ALA A 226 34.44 20.99 -1.15
CA ALA A 226 35.72 20.55 -0.58
C ALA A 226 35.56 19.25 0.27
N ARG A 227 34.50 19.12 1.04
CA ARG A 227 34.22 17.91 1.82
C ARG A 227 33.93 16.70 0.89
N VAL A 228 33.15 16.90 -0.20
CA VAL A 228 32.89 15.88 -1.23
C VAL A 228 34.22 15.48 -1.90
N LEU A 229 35.06 16.44 -2.30
CA LEU A 229 36.33 16.16 -2.93
C LEU A 229 37.25 15.34 -2.00
N ALA A 230 37.29 15.69 -0.71
CA ALA A 230 38.05 15.00 0.31
C ALA A 230 37.46 13.62 0.72
N GLY A 231 36.30 13.24 0.17
CA GLY A 231 35.57 12.01 0.54
C GLY A 231 34.97 12.02 1.96
N LYS A 232 34.92 13.19 2.59
CA LYS A 232 34.32 13.38 3.94
C LYS A 232 32.80 13.55 3.92
N SER A 233 32.23 13.72 2.74
CA SER A 233 30.78 13.75 2.52
C SER A 233 30.45 12.88 1.31
N ASN A 234 29.66 11.85 1.51
CA ASN A 234 29.24 10.88 0.49
C ASN A 234 27.84 10.33 0.86
N PHE A 235 27.25 9.52 -0.01
CA PHE A 235 25.92 8.90 0.21
C PHE A 235 26.00 7.43 0.62
N TRP A 236 27.19 6.86 0.77
CA TRP A 236 27.39 5.49 1.24
C TRP A 236 27.24 5.41 2.77
N ASN A 237 26.01 5.59 3.26
CA ASN A 237 25.70 5.66 4.69
C ASN A 237 25.03 4.39 5.24
N PHE A 238 25.27 3.22 4.62
CA PHE A 238 24.60 1.97 4.99
C PHE A 238 24.89 1.52 6.42
N ARG A 239 26.13 1.71 6.92
CA ARG A 239 26.47 1.34 8.29
C ARG A 239 25.75 2.20 9.31
N GLU A 240 25.65 3.48 9.03
CA GLU A 240 24.92 4.46 9.82
C GLU A 240 23.43 4.12 9.85
N TRP A 241 22.84 3.80 8.69
CA TRP A 241 21.46 3.37 8.59
C TRP A 241 21.20 2.09 9.38
N MET A 242 21.99 1.04 9.17
CA MET A 242 21.86 -0.23 9.88
C MET A 242 21.98 -0.05 11.40
N ALA A 243 22.92 0.80 11.85
CA ALA A 243 23.08 1.11 13.27
C ALA A 243 21.89 1.89 13.83
N PHE A 244 21.40 2.86 13.07
CA PHE A 244 20.23 3.66 13.44
C PHE A 244 18.99 2.80 13.58
N GLU A 245 18.69 1.96 12.58
CA GLU A 245 17.53 1.06 12.64
C GLU A 245 17.62 0.07 13.81
N ARG A 246 18.79 -0.53 14.03
CA ARG A 246 19.01 -1.42 15.18
C ARG A 246 18.73 -0.73 16.52
N ALA A 247 19.19 0.51 16.66
CA ALA A 247 18.98 1.30 17.88
C ALA A 247 17.48 1.54 18.15
N HIS A 248 16.65 1.55 17.09
CA HIS A 248 15.20 1.68 17.19
C HIS A 248 14.46 0.35 17.15
N GLY A 249 15.15 -0.80 17.16
CA GLY A 249 14.54 -2.13 17.09
C GLY A 249 13.97 -2.48 15.71
N ALA A 250 14.31 -1.71 14.69
CA ALA A 250 13.86 -1.91 13.31
C ALA A 250 14.84 -2.77 12.49
N ARG A 251 14.30 -3.43 11.46
CA ARG A 251 15.03 -4.06 10.35
C ARG A 251 14.23 -3.79 9.10
N GLY A 252 14.69 -2.84 8.30
CA GLY A 252 14.01 -2.43 7.07
C GLY A 252 14.39 -3.25 5.86
N ALA A 253 13.86 -2.84 4.72
CA ALA A 253 14.24 -3.32 3.41
C ALA A 253 15.06 -2.27 2.66
N TYR A 254 16.08 -2.71 1.94
CA TYR A 254 16.90 -1.90 1.06
C TYR A 254 16.61 -2.32 -0.38
N TYR A 255 16.01 -1.43 -1.17
CA TYR A 255 15.65 -1.69 -2.57
C TYR A 255 16.76 -1.15 -3.49
N PHE A 256 17.37 -2.03 -4.28
CA PHE A 256 18.51 -1.70 -5.14
C PHE A 256 18.12 -1.72 -6.62
N ILE A 257 18.56 -0.71 -7.39
CA ILE A 257 18.45 -0.69 -8.84
C ILE A 257 19.48 -1.65 -9.42
N ALA A 258 19.04 -2.70 -10.09
CA ALA A 258 19.93 -3.70 -10.68
C ALA A 258 20.44 -3.29 -12.08
N ARG A 259 19.65 -2.47 -12.81
CA ARG A 259 20.08 -1.87 -14.08
C ARG A 259 21.04 -0.71 -13.80
N ARG A 260 22.26 -0.84 -14.30
CA ARG A 260 23.23 0.26 -14.23
C ARG A 260 22.87 1.33 -15.25
N GLY A 261 22.60 2.55 -14.79
CA GLY A 261 22.46 3.74 -15.62
C GLY A 261 23.77 4.14 -16.30
N SER A 262 23.69 4.97 -17.33
CA SER A 262 24.85 5.54 -17.99
C SER A 262 25.41 6.76 -17.25
N LEU A 263 26.66 7.12 -17.54
CA LEU A 263 27.27 8.35 -17.00
C LEU A 263 26.51 9.60 -17.45
N VAL A 264 25.94 9.58 -18.66
CA VAL A 264 25.14 10.68 -19.21
C VAL A 264 23.82 10.81 -18.43
N GLU A 265 23.13 9.68 -18.19
CA GLU A 265 21.93 9.65 -17.35
C GLU A 265 22.22 10.23 -15.97
N TYR A 266 23.29 9.81 -15.30
CA TYR A 266 23.69 10.36 -14.01
C TYR A 266 23.95 11.87 -14.06
N ALA A 267 24.67 12.35 -15.09
CA ALA A 267 25.02 13.78 -15.22
C ALA A 267 23.80 14.67 -15.46
N LEU A 268 22.83 14.18 -16.23
CA LEU A 268 21.59 14.91 -16.55
C LEU A 268 20.53 14.79 -15.46
N GLY A 269 20.76 13.95 -14.42
CA GLY A 269 19.78 13.70 -13.36
C GLY A 269 18.60 12.88 -13.84
N THR A 270 18.82 11.98 -14.80
CA THR A 270 17.81 11.04 -15.29
C THR A 270 17.62 9.85 -14.35
N PRO A 271 16.52 9.08 -14.51
CA PRO A 271 15.99 8.33 -13.37
C PRO A 271 16.95 7.30 -12.76
N ASP A 272 17.69 6.52 -13.56
CA ASP A 272 18.42 5.36 -13.01
C ASP A 272 19.82 5.69 -12.50
N GLY A 273 20.20 5.12 -11.35
CA GLY A 273 21.47 5.36 -10.68
C GLY A 273 22.68 4.78 -11.43
N PHE A 274 23.85 5.42 -11.28
CA PHE A 274 25.11 4.97 -11.85
C PHE A 274 25.94 4.16 -10.83
N TYR A 275 25.51 2.91 -10.59
CA TYR A 275 26.28 1.95 -9.77
C TYR A 275 26.09 0.52 -10.29
N ASP A 276 26.96 -0.39 -9.85
CA ASP A 276 26.89 -1.80 -10.24
C ASP A 276 26.75 -2.69 -9.01
N VAL A 277 25.56 -3.27 -8.84
CA VAL A 277 25.24 -4.20 -7.75
C VAL A 277 26.16 -5.43 -7.71
N ARG A 278 26.79 -5.81 -8.84
CA ARG A 278 27.71 -6.95 -8.95
C ARG A 278 29.12 -6.63 -8.47
N SER A 279 29.42 -5.35 -8.14
CA SER A 279 30.74 -4.96 -7.65
C SER A 279 31.08 -5.63 -6.31
N ARG A 280 32.38 -5.79 -6.02
CA ARG A 280 32.84 -6.38 -4.75
C ARG A 280 32.32 -5.61 -3.53
N ARG A 281 32.16 -4.29 -3.66
CA ARG A 281 31.66 -3.41 -2.59
C ARG A 281 30.19 -3.72 -2.27
N PHE A 282 29.33 -3.87 -3.27
CA PHE A 282 27.92 -4.22 -3.08
C PHE A 282 27.75 -5.66 -2.58
N ARG A 283 28.53 -6.62 -3.09
CA ARG A 283 28.49 -8.00 -2.58
C ARG A 283 28.85 -8.07 -1.08
N ALA A 284 29.83 -7.27 -0.64
CA ALA A 284 30.17 -7.16 0.79
C ALA A 284 29.03 -6.52 1.60
N LEU A 285 28.37 -5.49 1.05
CA LEU A 285 27.20 -4.85 1.65
C LEU A 285 26.04 -5.84 1.78
N PHE A 286 25.71 -6.57 0.73
CA PHE A 286 24.63 -7.58 0.74
C PHE A 286 24.87 -8.68 1.79
N LYS A 287 26.14 -9.10 1.93
CA LYS A 287 26.50 -10.02 2.99
C LYS A 287 26.19 -9.44 4.37
N SER A 288 26.61 -8.19 4.63
CA SER A 288 26.35 -7.52 5.92
C SER A 288 24.85 -7.34 6.18
N LEU A 289 24.07 -6.90 5.18
CA LEU A 289 22.60 -6.75 5.31
C LEU A 289 21.94 -8.07 5.70
N ARG A 290 22.29 -9.17 5.03
CA ARG A 290 21.74 -10.49 5.33
C ARG A 290 22.13 -10.99 6.74
N GLU A 291 23.41 -10.86 7.10
CA GLU A 291 23.91 -11.32 8.41
C GLU A 291 23.26 -10.56 9.56
N GLU A 292 22.87 -9.30 9.34
CA GLU A 292 22.17 -8.47 10.31
C GLU A 292 20.63 -8.55 10.22
N GLY A 293 20.10 -9.35 9.31
CA GLY A 293 18.65 -9.63 9.19
C GLY A 293 17.85 -8.56 8.47
N PHE A 294 18.50 -7.69 7.68
CA PHE A 294 17.84 -6.73 6.80
C PHE A 294 17.35 -7.39 5.51
N GLU A 295 16.31 -6.85 4.92
CA GLU A 295 15.78 -7.32 3.64
C GLU A 295 16.48 -6.62 2.46
N ILE A 296 16.68 -7.36 1.36
CA ILE A 296 17.16 -6.85 0.08
C ILE A 296 16.04 -7.03 -0.93
N GLY A 297 15.56 -5.93 -1.50
CA GLY A 297 14.51 -5.88 -2.52
C GLY A 297 14.99 -5.28 -3.83
N LEU A 298 14.23 -5.48 -4.90
CA LEU A 298 14.48 -4.85 -6.19
C LEU A 298 13.88 -3.43 -6.21
N HIS A 299 14.70 -2.44 -6.54
CA HIS A 299 14.23 -1.15 -7.02
C HIS A 299 14.17 -1.21 -8.54
N ALA A 300 13.00 -1.65 -9.07
CA ALA A 300 12.87 -1.82 -10.52
C ALA A 300 13.12 -0.50 -11.24
N SER A 301 13.96 -0.53 -12.28
CA SER A 301 14.37 0.68 -13.00
C SER A 301 13.19 1.44 -13.59
N TYR A 302 13.37 2.74 -13.87
CA TYR A 302 12.29 3.64 -14.28
C TYR A 302 11.43 3.12 -15.43
N HIS A 303 12.03 2.47 -16.43
CA HIS A 303 11.33 1.93 -17.59
C HIS A 303 10.89 0.46 -17.46
N ALA A 304 11.22 -0.21 -16.35
CA ALA A 304 10.89 -1.62 -16.15
C ALA A 304 9.37 -1.89 -16.14
N HIS A 305 8.54 -0.88 -15.83
CA HIS A 305 7.09 -0.98 -15.88
C HIS A 305 6.50 -1.36 -17.26
N ARG A 306 7.32 -1.37 -18.32
CA ARG A 306 6.90 -1.70 -19.69
C ARG A 306 7.23 -3.13 -20.11
N SER A 307 7.96 -3.90 -19.29
CA SER A 307 8.46 -5.20 -19.71
C SER A 307 8.67 -6.15 -18.55
N THR A 308 7.88 -7.21 -18.53
CA THR A 308 8.06 -8.33 -17.59
C THR A 308 9.44 -8.96 -17.69
N GLU A 309 9.97 -9.07 -18.92
CA GLU A 309 11.30 -9.64 -19.16
C GLU A 309 12.39 -8.78 -18.55
N GLN A 310 12.31 -7.45 -18.69
CA GLN A 310 13.26 -6.54 -18.06
C GLN A 310 13.21 -6.68 -16.53
N MET A 311 12.01 -6.76 -15.91
CA MET A 311 11.88 -6.98 -14.49
C MET A 311 12.53 -8.29 -14.03
N ARG A 312 12.31 -9.38 -14.79
CA ARG A 312 12.94 -10.68 -14.51
C ARG A 312 14.46 -10.61 -14.58
N GLN A 313 15.00 -9.94 -15.60
CA GLN A 313 16.46 -9.75 -15.75
C GLN A 313 17.03 -8.94 -14.58
N GLU A 314 16.41 -7.82 -14.22
CA GLU A 314 16.84 -6.99 -13.10
C GLU A 314 16.79 -7.77 -11.77
N LYS A 315 15.72 -8.53 -11.55
CA LYS A 315 15.57 -9.43 -10.40
C LYS A 315 16.71 -10.47 -10.36
N SER A 316 16.94 -11.16 -11.47
CA SER A 316 17.99 -12.19 -11.58
C SER A 316 19.39 -11.62 -11.32
N ILE A 317 19.70 -10.42 -11.85
CA ILE A 317 20.97 -9.74 -11.60
C ILE A 317 21.16 -9.47 -10.11
N LEU A 318 20.12 -9.00 -9.43
CA LEU A 318 20.19 -8.70 -7.99
C LEU A 318 20.30 -9.99 -7.17
N GLU A 319 19.53 -11.02 -7.50
CA GLU A 319 19.56 -12.33 -6.86
C GLU A 319 20.95 -12.97 -6.95
N GLU A 320 21.58 -12.93 -8.13
CA GLU A 320 22.96 -13.40 -8.32
C GLU A 320 23.96 -12.61 -7.47
N ALA A 321 23.85 -11.27 -7.48
CA ALA A 321 24.79 -10.41 -6.76
C ALA A 321 24.64 -10.55 -5.24
N ALA A 322 23.39 -10.69 -4.74
CA ALA A 322 23.09 -10.80 -3.32
C ALA A 322 23.13 -12.23 -2.78
N GLY A 323 23.03 -13.25 -3.65
CA GLY A 323 23.01 -14.67 -3.26
C GLY A 323 21.78 -15.07 -2.47
N ILE A 324 20.61 -14.51 -2.81
CA ILE A 324 19.30 -14.77 -2.21
C ILE A 324 18.20 -14.74 -3.26
N SER A 325 17.02 -15.25 -2.93
CA SER A 325 15.80 -14.96 -3.69
C SER A 325 15.21 -13.62 -3.25
N VAL A 326 14.94 -12.74 -4.21
CA VAL A 326 14.35 -11.41 -4.00
C VAL A 326 12.83 -11.53 -4.00
N LYS A 327 12.22 -11.21 -2.87
CA LYS A 327 10.76 -11.32 -2.66
C LYS A 327 10.01 -10.06 -3.04
N GLY A 328 10.59 -8.91 -2.75
CA GLY A 328 9.94 -7.62 -2.87
C GLY A 328 10.42 -6.76 -4.02
N ASN A 329 9.49 -5.96 -4.53
CA ASN A 329 9.74 -4.96 -5.54
C ASN A 329 9.26 -3.58 -5.09
N ARG A 330 9.94 -2.55 -5.61
CA ARG A 330 9.46 -1.17 -5.63
C ARG A 330 9.98 -0.50 -6.89
N HIS A 331 9.09 0.10 -7.67
CA HIS A 331 9.51 0.85 -8.85
C HIS A 331 10.18 2.17 -8.48
N HIS A 332 11.26 2.50 -9.20
CA HIS A 332 11.87 3.82 -9.14
C HIS A 332 10.85 4.88 -9.54
N TYR A 333 10.76 5.99 -8.80
CA TYR A 333 9.69 7.00 -8.87
C TYR A 333 8.29 6.43 -8.62
N TRP A 334 8.16 5.24 -8.02
CA TRP A 334 6.88 4.53 -7.92
C TRP A 334 6.11 4.44 -9.25
N HIS A 335 6.89 4.36 -10.33
CA HIS A 335 6.43 4.51 -11.70
C HIS A 335 5.71 3.25 -12.19
N LEU A 336 4.42 3.39 -12.41
CA LEU A 336 3.55 2.38 -13.01
C LEU A 336 3.09 2.89 -14.38
N ASP A 337 2.59 2.01 -15.24
CA ASP A 337 2.03 2.44 -16.51
C ASP A 337 0.97 3.55 -16.27
N PRO A 338 1.14 4.73 -16.87
CA PRO A 338 0.28 5.87 -16.56
C PRO A 338 -1.17 5.72 -17.01
N ARG A 339 -1.43 4.83 -17.99
CA ARG A 339 -2.77 4.59 -18.52
C ARG A 339 -3.41 3.32 -17.97
N ALA A 340 -2.58 2.36 -17.60
CA ALA A 340 -3.00 1.05 -17.14
C ALA A 340 -2.12 0.55 -15.97
N PRO A 341 -2.16 1.20 -14.77
CA PRO A 341 -1.31 0.81 -13.66
C PRO A 341 -1.44 -0.67 -13.28
N HIS A 342 -2.62 -1.25 -13.49
CA HIS A 342 -2.88 -2.66 -13.23
C HIS A 342 -2.06 -3.62 -14.11
N GLU A 343 -1.68 -3.22 -15.33
CA GLU A 343 -0.81 -4.02 -16.19
C GLU A 343 0.60 -4.15 -15.59
N THR A 344 1.16 -3.06 -15.05
CA THR A 344 2.44 -3.13 -14.34
C THR A 344 2.35 -4.02 -13.09
N LEU A 345 1.25 -3.94 -12.35
CA LEU A 345 1.03 -4.79 -11.18
C LEU A 345 0.90 -6.28 -11.58
N ALA A 346 0.29 -6.58 -12.73
CA ALA A 346 0.24 -7.93 -13.29
C ALA A 346 1.64 -8.42 -13.73
N MET A 347 2.50 -7.52 -14.22
CA MET A 347 3.89 -7.86 -14.52
C MET A 347 4.69 -8.23 -13.26
N HIS A 348 4.40 -7.64 -12.09
CA HIS A 348 5.02 -8.05 -10.83
C HIS A 348 4.63 -9.48 -10.46
N GLU A 349 3.35 -9.84 -10.61
CA GLU A 349 2.87 -11.23 -10.45
C GLU A 349 3.59 -12.17 -11.41
N ALA A 350 3.66 -11.82 -12.69
CA ALA A 350 4.32 -12.62 -13.72
C ALA A 350 5.85 -12.73 -13.53
N ALA A 351 6.48 -11.77 -12.88
CA ALA A 351 7.89 -11.81 -12.48
C ALA A 351 8.12 -12.52 -11.14
N HIS A 352 7.06 -13.12 -10.56
CA HIS A 352 7.11 -13.87 -9.31
C HIS A 352 7.63 -13.06 -8.11
N PHE A 353 7.21 -11.80 -7.99
CA PHE A 353 7.37 -11.07 -6.74
C PHE A 353 6.26 -11.47 -5.76
N GLN A 354 6.63 -11.68 -4.50
CA GLN A 354 5.68 -11.95 -3.43
C GLN A 354 4.89 -10.68 -3.10
N TYR A 355 5.58 -9.54 -3.03
CA TYR A 355 4.97 -8.25 -2.78
C TYR A 355 5.57 -7.15 -3.64
N ASP A 356 4.80 -6.08 -3.78
CA ASP A 356 5.22 -4.81 -4.36
C ASP A 356 4.88 -3.65 -3.41
N SER A 357 5.69 -2.60 -3.45
CA SER A 357 5.51 -1.41 -2.61
C SER A 357 5.60 -0.12 -3.44
N SER A 358 4.90 -0.10 -4.60
CA SER A 358 4.93 1.04 -5.54
C SER A 358 3.66 1.89 -5.54
N LEU A 359 2.57 1.43 -4.89
CA LEU A 359 1.31 2.18 -4.84
C LEU A 359 1.34 3.30 -3.80
N ALA A 360 2.05 4.38 -4.10
CA ALA A 360 2.14 5.57 -3.28
C ALA A 360 1.95 6.84 -4.10
N PHE A 361 1.79 7.98 -3.44
CA PHE A 361 1.82 9.29 -4.07
C PHE A 361 3.21 9.91 -3.94
N GLU A 362 3.84 10.22 -5.07
CA GLU A 362 5.19 10.78 -5.12
C GLU A 362 5.29 12.13 -4.42
N MET A 363 4.29 13.00 -4.60
CA MET A 363 4.36 14.39 -4.19
C MET A 363 3.76 14.68 -2.81
N ARG A 364 3.00 13.74 -2.23
CA ARG A 364 2.28 13.98 -0.96
C ARG A 364 2.18 12.69 -0.15
N PRO A 365 2.31 12.76 1.19
CA PRO A 365 1.99 11.63 2.04
C PRO A 365 0.49 11.35 2.00
N GLY A 366 0.13 10.07 2.13
CA GLY A 366 -1.27 9.67 2.15
C GLY A 366 -1.52 8.25 1.70
N PHE A 367 -2.78 7.87 1.66
CA PHE A 367 -3.24 6.52 1.39
C PHE A 367 -3.72 6.37 -0.05
N ARG A 368 -2.81 6.08 -0.98
CA ARG A 368 -3.20 5.73 -2.34
C ARG A 368 -4.08 4.49 -2.32
N ARG A 369 -5.17 4.49 -3.11
CA ARG A 369 -6.24 3.47 -3.07
C ARG A 369 -7.07 3.47 -1.79
N GLY A 370 -6.92 4.47 -0.91
CA GLY A 370 -7.70 4.60 0.32
C GLY A 370 -7.48 3.49 1.33
N ILE A 371 -6.29 2.88 1.35
CA ILE A 371 -5.99 1.72 2.17
C ILE A 371 -4.61 1.84 2.83
N CYS A 372 -4.50 1.40 4.09
CA CYS A 372 -3.24 1.27 4.83
C CYS A 372 -2.95 -0.18 5.26
N HIS A 373 -3.69 -1.15 4.74
CA HIS A 373 -3.43 -2.57 4.95
C HIS A 373 -2.73 -3.18 3.74
N PRO A 374 -2.04 -4.31 3.88
CA PRO A 374 -1.70 -5.17 2.76
C PRO A 374 -2.98 -5.57 2.02
N PHE A 375 -2.92 -5.64 0.70
CA PHE A 375 -4.05 -6.09 -0.11
C PHE A 375 -3.58 -6.63 -1.46
N ARG A 376 -4.48 -7.31 -2.18
CA ARG A 376 -4.22 -7.76 -3.54
C ARG A 376 -4.86 -6.79 -4.54
N PRO A 377 -4.11 -6.24 -5.51
CA PRO A 377 -4.68 -5.33 -6.51
C PRO A 377 -5.71 -6.03 -7.39
N TYR A 378 -6.69 -5.28 -7.87
CA TYR A 378 -7.65 -5.76 -8.84
C TYR A 378 -7.19 -5.49 -10.27
N HIS A 379 -7.30 -6.51 -11.13
CA HIS A 379 -7.04 -6.38 -12.58
C HIS A 379 -8.37 -6.26 -13.32
N PRO A 380 -8.73 -5.06 -13.85
CA PRO A 380 -10.06 -4.84 -14.44
C PRO A 380 -10.28 -5.62 -15.73
N GLY A 381 -9.25 -5.80 -16.57
CA GLY A 381 -9.34 -6.58 -17.80
C GLY A 381 -9.52 -8.08 -17.57
N GLU A 382 -8.86 -8.63 -16.56
CA GLU A 382 -8.96 -10.05 -16.18
C GLU A 382 -10.08 -10.30 -15.14
N ARG A 383 -10.65 -9.24 -14.59
CA ARG A 383 -11.71 -9.24 -13.57
C ARG A 383 -11.39 -10.13 -12.37
N ARG A 384 -10.17 -10.02 -11.85
CA ARG A 384 -9.68 -10.80 -10.70
C ARG A 384 -8.73 -10.02 -9.80
N ALA A 385 -8.52 -10.51 -8.59
CA ALA A 385 -7.40 -10.10 -7.77
C ALA A 385 -6.09 -10.65 -8.34
N LEU A 386 -5.01 -9.87 -8.29
CA LEU A 386 -3.66 -10.31 -8.61
C LEU A 386 -3.05 -11.12 -7.46
N GLY A 387 -2.09 -12.00 -7.78
CA GLY A 387 -1.39 -12.81 -6.78
C GLY A 387 -0.35 -12.05 -5.96
N VAL A 388 0.16 -10.91 -6.47
CA VAL A 388 1.12 -10.07 -5.76
C VAL A 388 0.45 -9.29 -4.62
N VAL A 389 1.08 -9.24 -3.45
CA VAL A 389 0.60 -8.43 -2.32
C VAL A 389 1.09 -6.99 -2.47
N GLN A 390 0.22 -6.00 -2.31
CA GLN A 390 0.60 -4.60 -2.21
C GLN A 390 0.85 -4.20 -0.76
N LEU A 391 1.98 -3.51 -0.52
CA LEU A 391 2.34 -2.87 0.73
C LEU A 391 2.47 -1.36 0.47
N PRO A 392 1.35 -0.60 0.47
CA PRO A 392 1.32 0.77 -0.04
C PRO A 392 2.09 1.73 0.86
N PRO A 393 3.14 2.44 0.36
CA PRO A 393 3.84 3.45 1.13
C PRO A 393 2.93 4.62 1.47
N THR A 394 3.02 5.06 2.73
CA THR A 394 2.24 6.19 3.26
C THR A 394 3.07 7.46 3.31
N TRP A 395 4.40 7.32 3.51
CA TRP A 395 5.31 8.43 3.75
C TRP A 395 6.66 8.21 3.05
N MET A 396 7.26 9.32 2.59
CA MET A 396 8.62 9.36 2.03
C MET A 396 9.38 10.59 2.57
N ASP A 397 10.70 10.50 2.66
CA ASP A 397 11.56 11.60 3.14
C ASP A 397 11.42 12.89 2.30
N ASP A 398 11.23 12.79 0.98
CA ASP A 398 11.01 13.94 0.11
C ASP A 398 9.70 14.68 0.41
N HIS A 399 8.72 14.05 1.05
CA HIS A 399 7.53 14.72 1.57
C HIS A 399 7.86 15.70 2.71
N PHE A 400 9.04 15.57 3.32
CA PHE A 400 9.54 16.49 4.33
C PHE A 400 10.13 17.78 3.74
N ASP A 401 10.47 17.80 2.45
CA ASP A 401 10.96 19.00 1.78
C ASP A 401 9.80 19.94 1.45
N ARG A 402 9.71 21.06 2.20
CA ARG A 402 8.66 22.09 2.03
C ARG A 402 8.51 22.60 0.60
N ARG A 403 9.60 22.58 -0.19
CA ARG A 403 9.57 23.08 -1.57
C ARG A 403 8.80 22.16 -2.51
N ARG A 404 8.67 20.88 -2.16
CA ARG A 404 7.99 19.88 -3.00
C ARG A 404 6.57 19.59 -2.51
N ALA A 405 6.38 19.35 -1.21
CA ALA A 405 5.16 18.76 -0.70
C ALA A 405 4.28 19.69 0.15
N TRP A 406 4.87 20.64 0.88
CA TRP A 406 4.17 21.23 2.01
C TRP A 406 3.69 22.65 1.79
N ASN A 407 4.04 23.33 0.74
CA ASN A 407 3.61 24.71 0.40
C ASN A 407 3.34 25.64 1.61
N GLY A 408 3.96 25.36 2.77
CA GLY A 408 3.80 26.14 4.00
C GLY A 408 2.52 25.88 4.80
N ILE A 409 1.67 24.92 4.38
CA ILE A 409 0.31 24.76 4.94
C ILE A 409 0.30 23.92 6.22
N GLU A 410 1.18 22.92 6.38
CA GLU A 410 1.15 22.03 7.54
C GLU A 410 2.53 21.63 8.04
N GLN A 411 2.61 21.41 9.36
CA GLN A 411 3.83 20.91 9.97
C GLN A 411 3.97 19.41 9.69
N PRO A 412 5.15 18.93 9.23
CA PRO A 412 5.38 17.50 8.95
C PRO A 412 5.04 16.59 10.13
N ASP A 413 5.32 17.03 11.36
CA ASP A 413 5.02 16.30 12.58
C ASP A 413 3.53 16.07 12.81
N GLU A 414 2.69 17.05 12.50
CA GLU A 414 1.24 16.94 12.65
C GLU A 414 0.66 15.95 11.66
N VAL A 415 1.10 16.02 10.41
CA VAL A 415 0.65 15.05 9.39
C VAL A 415 1.13 13.65 9.71
N ALA A 416 2.39 13.48 10.10
CA ALA A 416 2.92 12.18 10.52
C ALA A 416 2.11 11.59 11.68
N ARG A 417 1.77 12.41 12.68
CA ARG A 417 0.93 11.99 13.81
C ARG A 417 -0.46 11.55 13.32
N THR A 418 -1.12 12.35 12.48
CA THR A 418 -2.44 12.03 11.96
C THR A 418 -2.45 10.72 11.17
N LEU A 419 -1.42 10.50 10.32
CA LEU A 419 -1.31 9.26 9.55
C LEU A 419 -1.04 8.04 10.45
N LEU A 420 -0.17 8.17 11.46
CA LEU A 420 0.10 7.09 12.41
C LEU A 420 -1.15 6.76 13.24
N ASP A 421 -1.86 7.77 13.73
CA ASP A 421 -3.07 7.57 14.54
C ASP A 421 -4.13 6.78 13.77
N VAL A 422 -4.42 7.16 12.51
CA VAL A 422 -5.44 6.45 11.73
C VAL A 422 -5.00 5.04 11.32
N VAL A 423 -3.70 4.81 11.09
CA VAL A 423 -3.17 3.46 10.84
C VAL A 423 -3.35 2.58 12.08
N ARG A 424 -3.01 3.10 13.27
CA ARG A 424 -3.22 2.40 14.54
C ARG A 424 -4.69 2.08 14.76
N ASP A 425 -5.58 3.06 14.60
CA ASP A 425 -7.01 2.92 14.87
C ASP A 425 -7.70 1.93 13.92
N THR A 426 -7.14 1.72 12.72
CA THR A 426 -7.64 0.70 11.79
C THR A 426 -6.98 -0.67 11.94
N GLY A 427 -5.85 -0.77 12.65
CA GLY A 427 -5.02 -1.97 12.72
C GLY A 427 -4.25 -2.22 11.42
N GLY A 428 -3.93 -1.16 10.68
CA GLY A 428 -3.21 -1.20 9.40
C GLY A 428 -1.70 -1.37 9.54
N VAL A 429 -0.95 -0.96 8.51
CA VAL A 429 0.51 -0.98 8.46
C VAL A 429 1.02 0.38 8.02
N ALA A 430 1.87 1.01 8.81
CA ALA A 430 2.59 2.21 8.40
C ALA A 430 3.80 1.83 7.56
N VAL A 431 3.82 2.22 6.29
CA VAL A 431 4.91 1.94 5.35
C VAL A 431 5.65 3.24 5.05
N VAL A 432 6.94 3.30 5.43
CA VAL A 432 7.75 4.51 5.35
C VAL A 432 8.99 4.27 4.51
N ASN A 433 9.23 5.18 3.57
CA ASN A 433 10.39 5.16 2.70
C ASN A 433 11.36 6.30 3.01
N TYR A 434 12.63 5.98 3.03
CA TYR A 434 13.73 6.94 3.15
C TYR A 434 14.84 6.60 2.18
N HIS A 435 15.29 7.56 1.37
CA HIS A 435 16.44 7.35 0.50
C HIS A 435 17.73 7.26 1.31
N GLU A 436 18.68 6.46 0.84
CA GLU A 436 19.98 6.25 1.50
C GLU A 436 20.75 7.53 1.77
N ARG A 437 20.59 8.52 0.88
CA ARG A 437 21.24 9.84 0.99
C ARG A 437 20.73 10.68 2.16
N GLY A 438 19.52 10.42 2.66
CA GLY A 438 18.85 11.20 3.71
C GLY A 438 19.61 11.22 5.05
N MET A 439 20.51 10.26 5.32
CA MET A 439 21.37 10.25 6.50
C MET A 439 22.53 11.27 6.40
N ASN A 440 22.86 11.76 5.21
CA ASN A 440 23.93 12.74 5.04
C ASN A 440 23.48 14.15 5.45
N ALA A 441 23.82 14.55 6.66
CA ALA A 441 23.44 15.85 7.23
C ALA A 441 24.04 17.07 6.48
N ASP A 442 25.10 16.91 5.70
CA ASP A 442 25.66 18.00 4.88
C ASP A 442 24.71 18.40 3.74
N PHE A 443 23.96 17.44 3.20
CA PHE A 443 22.98 17.65 2.15
C PHE A 443 21.56 17.77 2.72
N PHE A 444 21.22 16.99 3.73
CA PHE A 444 19.89 16.84 4.33
C PHE A 444 19.91 17.03 5.85
N PRO A 445 20.21 18.23 6.34
CA PRO A 445 20.54 18.47 7.76
C PRO A 445 19.39 18.18 8.75
N ARG A 446 18.15 18.05 8.25
CA ARG A 446 16.96 17.83 9.08
C ARG A 446 16.41 16.40 9.02
N TYR A 447 16.75 15.63 7.99
CA TYR A 447 16.10 14.35 7.71
C TYR A 447 16.35 13.31 8.80
N GLY A 448 17.62 13.12 9.20
CA GLY A 448 17.96 12.14 10.22
C GLY A 448 17.37 12.44 11.61
N ALA A 449 17.39 13.72 12.03
CA ALA A 449 16.82 14.11 13.31
C ALA A 449 15.29 13.94 13.33
N TRP A 450 14.63 14.38 12.26
CA TRP A 450 13.18 14.23 12.16
C TRP A 450 12.76 12.75 12.13
N LEU A 451 13.50 11.91 11.40
CA LEU A 451 13.25 10.48 11.36
C LEU A 451 13.34 9.84 12.76
N GLY A 452 14.36 10.22 13.54
CA GLY A 452 14.48 9.75 14.93
C GLY A 452 13.23 10.05 15.76
N HIS A 453 12.72 11.28 15.65
CA HIS A 453 11.47 11.66 16.33
C HIS A 453 10.27 10.87 15.80
N PHE A 454 10.19 10.64 14.49
CA PHE A 454 9.10 9.89 13.88
C PHE A 454 9.08 8.41 14.32
N LEU A 455 10.24 7.74 14.32
CA LEU A 455 10.35 6.35 14.80
C LEU A 455 10.08 6.25 16.30
N GLN A 456 10.53 7.22 17.10
CA GLN A 456 10.23 7.24 18.53
C GLN A 456 8.72 7.38 18.75
N ARG A 457 8.05 8.26 18.01
CA ARG A 457 6.59 8.41 18.06
C ARG A 457 5.85 7.13 17.68
N ALA A 458 6.32 6.41 16.65
CA ALA A 458 5.74 5.13 16.28
C ALA A 458 5.88 4.11 17.43
N ARG A 459 7.01 4.05 18.11
CA ARG A 459 7.21 3.19 19.29
C ARG A 459 6.31 3.58 20.44
N ASP A 460 6.19 4.88 20.76
CA ASP A 460 5.32 5.38 21.84
C ASP A 460 3.84 5.07 21.55
N ALA A 461 3.46 4.98 20.27
CA ALA A 461 2.14 4.55 19.82
C ALA A 461 1.99 3.02 19.69
N ALA A 462 2.94 2.25 20.24
CA ALA A 462 2.96 0.77 20.26
C ALA A 462 2.95 0.09 18.88
N PHE A 463 3.61 0.71 17.88
CA PHE A 463 3.87 0.05 16.61
C PHE A 463 4.97 -1.02 16.73
N VAL A 464 4.75 -2.14 16.05
CA VAL A 464 5.70 -3.25 15.95
C VAL A 464 6.46 -3.14 14.63
N PHE A 465 7.78 -3.16 14.69
CA PHE A 465 8.61 -3.06 13.49
C PHE A 465 8.76 -4.44 12.83
N HIS A 466 8.43 -4.53 11.54
CA HIS A 466 8.55 -5.73 10.72
C HIS A 466 9.26 -5.40 9.40
N ARG A 467 9.90 -6.43 8.81
CA ARG A 467 10.36 -6.35 7.42
C ARG A 467 9.16 -6.45 6.48
N PRO A 468 9.21 -5.83 5.30
CA PRO A 468 8.14 -5.96 4.30
C PRO A 468 7.80 -7.41 3.93
N CYS A 469 8.81 -8.27 3.72
CA CYS A 469 8.58 -9.69 3.43
C CYS A 469 7.84 -10.42 4.56
N ASP A 470 8.12 -10.09 5.82
CA ASP A 470 7.44 -10.72 6.96
C ASP A 470 5.94 -10.33 6.99
N VAL A 471 5.63 -9.06 6.71
CA VAL A 471 4.23 -8.59 6.64
C VAL A 471 3.48 -9.25 5.49
N ALA A 472 4.12 -9.37 4.31
CA ALA A 472 3.53 -10.07 3.17
C ALA A 472 3.24 -11.53 3.49
N GLU A 473 4.18 -12.25 4.12
CA GLU A 473 4.00 -13.65 4.54
C GLU A 473 2.87 -13.81 5.57
N MET A 474 2.83 -12.92 6.55
CA MET A 474 1.76 -12.92 7.56
C MET A 474 0.40 -12.65 6.94
N PHE A 475 0.30 -11.72 5.98
CA PHE A 475 -0.94 -11.43 5.28
C PHE A 475 -1.43 -12.63 4.47
N GLU A 476 -0.54 -13.29 3.71
CA GLU A 476 -0.87 -14.50 2.96
C GLU A 476 -1.31 -15.64 3.86
N ALA A 477 -0.66 -15.81 5.01
CA ALA A 477 -1.07 -16.81 5.99
C ALA A 477 -2.46 -16.53 6.56
N HIS A 478 -2.75 -15.25 6.83
CA HIS A 478 -4.06 -14.80 7.31
C HIS A 478 -5.17 -15.05 6.28
N GLU A 479 -4.95 -14.69 5.01
CA GLU A 479 -5.89 -15.00 3.93
C GLU A 479 -6.18 -16.50 3.86
N ARG A 480 -5.14 -17.34 3.89
CA ARG A 480 -5.31 -18.81 3.85
C ARG A 480 -6.14 -19.34 5.02
N MET A 481 -5.94 -18.82 6.22
CA MET A 481 -6.73 -19.25 7.39
C MET A 481 -8.22 -18.93 7.25
N LEU A 482 -8.55 -17.77 6.71
CA LEU A 482 -9.94 -17.37 6.47
C LEU A 482 -10.57 -18.15 5.29
N ASP A 483 -9.81 -18.37 4.20
CA ASP A 483 -10.29 -19.09 3.01
C ASP A 483 -10.56 -20.59 3.26
N VAL A 484 -9.76 -21.26 4.07
CA VAL A 484 -9.94 -22.71 4.36
C VAL A 484 -11.31 -22.97 5.00
N ARG A 485 -11.73 -22.13 5.93
CA ARG A 485 -13.02 -22.30 6.62
C ARG A 485 -14.22 -22.04 5.71
N SER A 486 -14.12 -21.06 4.83
CA SER A 486 -15.15 -20.80 3.82
C SER A 486 -15.35 -22.00 2.89
N ARG A 487 -14.26 -22.70 2.52
CA ARG A 487 -14.29 -23.92 1.68
C ARG A 487 -14.86 -25.15 2.39
N GLU A 488 -14.49 -25.38 3.65
CA GLU A 488 -14.94 -26.54 4.42
C GLU A 488 -16.46 -26.58 4.61
N ARG A 489 -17.11 -25.43 4.74
CA ARG A 489 -18.57 -25.35 4.91
C ARG A 489 -19.36 -25.42 3.61
N LEU A 490 -18.80 -24.93 2.50
CA LEU A 490 -19.52 -24.95 1.21
C LEU A 490 -19.61 -26.34 0.59
N GLY A 491 -18.90 -27.36 1.12
CA GLY A 491 -18.90 -28.71 0.55
C GLY A 491 -18.47 -28.76 -0.92
N LEU A 492 -17.92 -27.69 -1.44
CA LEU A 492 -17.45 -27.56 -2.80
C LEU A 492 -16.20 -28.42 -2.97
N ARG A 493 -16.40 -29.65 -3.42
CA ARG A 493 -15.31 -30.41 -4.02
C ARG A 493 -14.70 -29.56 -5.13
N GLU A 494 -13.39 -29.65 -5.30
CA GLU A 494 -12.51 -28.86 -6.21
C GLU A 494 -13.02 -28.62 -7.65
N SER A 495 -14.13 -29.22 -8.06
CA SER A 495 -14.66 -29.16 -9.43
C SER A 495 -15.39 -27.88 -9.85
N VAL A 496 -15.73 -26.97 -8.93
CA VAL A 496 -16.48 -25.73 -9.30
C VAL A 496 -15.58 -24.50 -9.38
N MET A 497 -14.42 -24.50 -8.73
CA MET A 497 -13.47 -23.36 -8.78
C MET A 497 -12.65 -23.29 -10.08
N VAL A 498 -12.60 -24.33 -10.89
CA VAL A 498 -11.87 -24.35 -12.18
C VAL A 498 -12.61 -23.57 -13.28
N HIS A 499 -13.89 -23.26 -13.12
CA HIS A 499 -14.71 -22.57 -14.12
C HIS A 499 -14.84 -21.05 -13.94
N VAL A 500 -14.27 -20.48 -12.85
CA VAL A 500 -14.21 -19.02 -12.63
C VAL A 500 -12.80 -18.47 -12.86
N SER A 501 -11.83 -19.36 -13.14
CA SER A 501 -10.41 -19.03 -13.38
C SER A 501 -9.94 -19.41 -14.80
N ARG A 502 -10.84 -19.40 -15.80
CA ARG A 502 -10.45 -19.50 -17.23
C ARG A 502 -11.04 -18.34 -18.00
#